data_8382a9812de35aa3b1dd5a3b762b6af4
#
_entry.id   8382a9812de35aa3b1dd5a3b762b6af4
#
_cell.length_a   1.000
_cell.length_b   1.000
_cell.length_c   1.000
_cell.angle_alpha   90.00
_cell.angle_beta   90.00
_cell.angle_gamma   90.00
#
_symmetry.space_group_name_H-M   'P 1'
#
loop_
_entity.id
_entity.type
_entity.pdbx_description
1 polymer ?
#
loop_
_entity_poly.entity_id
_entity_poly.type
_entity_poly.pdbx_seq_one_letter_code
_entity_poly.pdbx_strand_id
1 'polypeptide(L)'
;MNTIGLGNALVDVLLKLENDDVLAEVGIQKGAMDMINQEQMIKIRKSQEGLERSQAPGGSVCNTMRAMAILGAKAGFIGKIGSDSVGEYYEEALKKANVSPYFAKTDGISGSCTVLISPDGERTMGTFLGPAPTITPDEITEEMLSAYQCIYIEGYLLVNEELVRTTMQKAKKLGLKVALDLSNFNIVNAFRGLLDDIIPEYVDILFSNESEAEAFTGLKAHEAVKVLSEQVEIS
;
A
#
# COMPACT_ATOMS: atom_id res chain seq x y z
N MET A 1 -15.62 13.36 3.98
CA MET A 1 -14.87 12.97 5.20
C MET A 1 -13.39 13.20 4.95
N ASN A 2 -12.71 13.92 5.84
CA ASN A 2 -11.27 14.13 5.72
C ASN A 2 -10.56 12.82 6.12
N THR A 3 -9.71 12.29 5.26
CA THR A 3 -9.13 10.96 5.45
C THR A 3 -7.60 11.00 5.37
N ILE A 4 -6.94 10.27 6.27
CA ILE A 4 -5.52 10.02 6.21
C ILE A 4 -5.27 8.52 5.96
N GLY A 5 -4.39 8.21 5.02
CA GLY A 5 -4.05 6.83 4.68
C GLY A 5 -2.73 6.42 5.33
N LEU A 6 -2.63 5.17 5.77
CA LEU A 6 -1.39 4.53 6.21
C LEU A 6 -1.09 3.35 5.28
N GLY A 7 0.03 3.39 4.58
CA GLY A 7 0.38 2.37 3.60
C GLY A 7 1.84 2.36 3.17
N ASN A 8 2.21 1.38 2.36
CA ASN A 8 3.54 1.29 1.78
C ASN A 8 3.76 2.38 0.73
N ALA A 9 4.77 3.20 0.93
CA ALA A 9 5.17 4.25 -0.01
C ALA A 9 5.99 3.65 -1.15
N LEU A 10 5.37 3.46 -2.31
CA LEU A 10 5.98 2.82 -3.48
C LEU A 10 5.87 3.72 -4.71
N VAL A 11 6.96 3.86 -5.45
CA VAL A 11 6.91 4.47 -6.79
C VAL A 11 6.68 3.38 -7.82
N ASP A 12 5.63 3.51 -8.61
CA ASP A 12 5.41 2.66 -9.78
C ASP A 12 6.30 3.15 -10.93
N VAL A 13 7.11 2.27 -11.46
CA VAL A 13 8.01 2.52 -12.58
C VAL A 13 7.64 1.60 -13.72
N LEU A 14 7.20 2.15 -14.85
CA LEU A 14 6.86 1.38 -16.04
C LEU A 14 8.04 1.42 -17.02
N LEU A 15 8.48 0.24 -17.46
CA LEU A 15 9.57 0.04 -18.37
C LEU A 15 9.12 -0.87 -19.52
N LYS A 16 9.32 -0.41 -20.76
CA LYS A 16 9.14 -1.24 -21.95
C LYS A 16 10.44 -1.97 -22.26
N LEU A 17 10.38 -3.29 -22.27
CA LEU A 17 11.51 -4.14 -22.60
C LEU A 17 11.68 -4.29 -24.11
N GLU A 18 12.93 -4.31 -24.58
CA GLU A 18 13.25 -4.72 -25.96
C GLU A 18 13.18 -6.24 -26.14
N ASN A 19 13.50 -7.00 -25.07
CA ASN A 19 13.41 -8.44 -24.97
C ASN A 19 13.23 -8.85 -23.49
N ASP A 20 13.09 -10.14 -23.23
CA ASP A 20 12.84 -10.69 -21.89
C ASP A 20 14.12 -11.12 -21.12
N ASP A 21 15.33 -10.81 -21.63
CA ASP A 21 16.59 -11.28 -21.03
C ASP A 21 16.75 -10.83 -19.58
N VAL A 22 16.36 -9.59 -19.27
CA VAL A 22 16.41 -9.05 -17.90
C VAL A 22 15.58 -9.88 -16.91
N LEU A 23 14.47 -10.47 -17.33
CA LEU A 23 13.63 -11.29 -16.46
C LEU A 23 14.38 -12.54 -16.00
N ALA A 24 15.12 -13.16 -16.92
CA ALA A 24 15.97 -14.32 -16.61
C ALA A 24 17.16 -13.92 -15.70
N GLU A 25 17.80 -12.76 -15.95
CA GLU A 25 18.91 -12.26 -15.15
C GLU A 25 18.54 -11.97 -13.70
N VAL A 26 17.31 -11.49 -13.46
CA VAL A 26 16.83 -11.17 -12.12
C VAL A 26 16.03 -12.32 -11.49
N GLY A 27 15.78 -13.39 -12.24
CA GLY A 27 15.07 -14.58 -11.75
C GLY A 27 13.59 -14.36 -11.47
N ILE A 28 12.92 -13.50 -12.25
CA ILE A 28 11.48 -13.25 -12.15
C ILE A 28 10.77 -13.97 -13.30
N GLN A 29 9.74 -14.75 -12.99
CA GLN A 29 8.93 -15.41 -14.00
C GLN A 29 8.10 -14.38 -14.77
N LYS A 30 8.10 -14.45 -16.10
CA LYS A 30 7.26 -13.62 -16.96
C LYS A 30 5.78 -13.73 -16.56
N GLY A 31 5.11 -12.58 -16.43
CA GLY A 31 3.73 -12.47 -15.99
C GLY A 31 3.52 -12.56 -14.48
N ALA A 32 4.59 -12.81 -13.70
CA ALA A 32 4.49 -12.86 -12.24
C ALA A 32 4.50 -11.47 -11.59
N MET A 33 4.04 -11.44 -10.34
CA MET A 33 4.21 -10.31 -9.42
C MET A 33 5.02 -10.82 -8.24
N ASP A 34 6.31 -10.47 -8.22
CA ASP A 34 7.25 -10.98 -7.23
C ASP A 34 7.80 -9.87 -6.33
N MET A 35 8.04 -10.24 -5.08
CA MET A 35 8.85 -9.42 -4.18
C MET A 35 10.33 -9.60 -4.53
N ILE A 36 11.03 -8.50 -4.79
CA ILE A 36 12.45 -8.51 -5.14
C ILE A 36 13.29 -7.84 -4.06
N ASN A 37 14.55 -8.27 -3.97
CA ASN A 37 15.51 -7.65 -3.09
C ASN A 37 16.21 -6.44 -3.76
N GLN A 38 17.02 -5.74 -2.98
CA GLN A 38 17.73 -4.54 -3.46
C GLN A 38 18.70 -4.85 -4.63
N GLU A 39 19.36 -5.99 -4.62
CA GLU A 39 20.28 -6.38 -5.69
C GLU A 39 19.55 -6.57 -7.03
N GLN A 40 18.43 -7.29 -7.00
CA GLN A 40 17.57 -7.48 -8.17
C GLN A 40 17.02 -6.14 -8.69
N MET A 41 16.56 -5.27 -7.80
CA MET A 41 16.09 -3.93 -8.16
C MET A 41 17.20 -3.09 -8.83
N ILE A 42 18.44 -3.14 -8.31
CA ILE A 42 19.57 -2.45 -8.90
C ILE A 42 19.92 -3.03 -10.29
N LYS A 43 19.88 -4.36 -10.46
CA LYS A 43 20.07 -5.01 -11.76
C LYS A 43 19.04 -4.55 -12.78
N ILE A 44 17.75 -4.54 -12.41
CA ILE A 44 16.68 -4.02 -13.26
C ILE A 44 16.96 -2.58 -13.66
N ARG A 45 17.30 -1.70 -12.72
CA ARG A 45 17.60 -0.30 -13.02
C ARG A 45 18.78 -0.13 -13.99
N LYS A 46 19.84 -0.92 -13.83
CA LYS A 46 21.02 -0.87 -14.71
C LYS A 46 20.72 -1.37 -16.12
N SER A 47 19.97 -2.47 -16.26
CA SER A 47 19.60 -2.99 -17.57
C SER A 47 18.70 -2.04 -18.38
N GLN A 48 18.15 -1.02 -17.72
CA GLN A 48 17.20 -0.07 -18.30
C GLN A 48 17.81 1.34 -18.47
N GLU A 49 19.12 1.51 -18.29
CA GLU A 49 19.78 2.80 -18.54
C GLU A 49 19.61 3.21 -20.00
N GLY A 50 19.02 4.39 -20.23
CA GLY A 50 18.75 4.92 -21.57
C GLY A 50 17.39 4.56 -22.19
N LEU A 51 16.60 3.67 -21.58
CA LEU A 51 15.24 3.39 -22.05
C LEU A 51 14.22 4.41 -21.55
N GLU A 52 13.14 4.54 -22.32
CA GLU A 52 11.99 5.35 -21.94
C GLU A 52 11.32 4.74 -20.71
N ARG A 53 11.23 5.53 -19.65
CA ARG A 53 10.53 5.15 -18.41
C ARG A 53 9.48 6.18 -18.05
N SER A 54 8.34 5.70 -17.55
CA SER A 54 7.38 6.54 -16.85
C SER A 54 7.32 6.15 -15.39
N GLN A 55 7.04 7.12 -14.53
CA GLN A 55 6.91 6.87 -13.09
C GLN A 55 5.73 7.63 -12.51
N ALA A 56 5.09 7.04 -11.52
CA ALA A 56 3.98 7.62 -10.80
C ALA A 56 4.06 7.24 -9.31
N PRO A 57 3.52 8.06 -8.39
CA PRO A 57 3.33 7.60 -7.03
C PRO A 57 2.30 6.48 -7.05
N GLY A 58 2.69 5.31 -6.52
CA GLY A 58 1.92 4.08 -6.42
C GLY A 58 1.63 3.69 -4.97
N GLY A 59 1.19 2.46 -4.78
CA GLY A 59 0.68 1.93 -3.53
C GLY A 59 -0.84 2.09 -3.42
N SER A 60 -1.53 1.08 -2.87
CA SER A 60 -3.00 1.02 -2.84
C SER A 60 -3.62 2.21 -2.10
N VAL A 61 -3.11 2.50 -0.90
CA VAL A 61 -3.56 3.64 -0.08
C VAL A 61 -3.25 4.97 -0.76
N CYS A 62 -2.05 5.11 -1.33
CA CYS A 62 -1.69 6.35 -2.02
C CYS A 62 -2.64 6.64 -3.19
N ASN A 63 -2.97 5.63 -3.99
CA ASN A 63 -3.93 5.77 -5.09
C ASN A 63 -5.31 6.19 -4.57
N THR A 64 -5.78 5.61 -3.47
CA THR A 64 -7.03 5.99 -2.80
C THR A 64 -6.98 7.45 -2.33
N MET A 65 -5.93 7.87 -1.64
CA MET A 65 -5.79 9.24 -1.13
C MET A 65 -5.74 10.27 -2.28
N ARG A 66 -5.04 9.95 -3.37
CA ARG A 66 -5.01 10.80 -4.57
C ARG A 66 -6.39 10.91 -5.22
N ALA A 67 -7.10 9.80 -5.33
CA ALA A 67 -8.47 9.81 -5.86
C ALA A 67 -9.41 10.67 -4.99
N MET A 68 -9.33 10.54 -3.67
CA MET A 68 -10.10 11.35 -2.73
C MET A 68 -9.77 12.86 -2.86
N ALA A 69 -8.49 13.20 -3.03
CA ALA A 69 -8.07 14.59 -3.25
C ALA A 69 -8.62 15.15 -4.56
N ILE A 70 -8.62 14.38 -5.65
CA ILE A 70 -9.23 14.76 -6.93
C ILE A 70 -10.73 15.03 -6.78
N LEU A 71 -11.42 14.24 -5.93
CA LEU A 71 -12.84 14.43 -5.62
C LEU A 71 -13.11 15.58 -4.64
N GLY A 72 -12.07 16.33 -4.23
CA GLY A 72 -12.19 17.51 -3.37
C GLY A 72 -12.16 17.21 -1.86
N ALA A 73 -11.87 15.99 -1.43
CA ALA A 73 -11.70 15.68 -0.02
C ALA A 73 -10.29 16.10 0.47
N LYS A 74 -10.18 16.49 1.75
CA LYS A 74 -8.87 16.64 2.39
C LYS A 74 -8.29 15.25 2.62
N ALA A 75 -7.14 14.97 2.00
CA ALA A 75 -6.44 13.69 2.07
C ALA A 75 -5.02 13.86 2.62
N GLY A 76 -4.56 12.89 3.42
CA GLY A 76 -3.19 12.77 3.89
C GLY A 76 -2.65 11.37 3.66
N PHE A 77 -1.34 11.19 3.69
CA PHE A 77 -0.70 9.90 3.54
C PHE A 77 0.47 9.76 4.51
N ILE A 78 0.44 8.71 5.32
CA ILE A 78 1.51 8.32 6.24
C ILE A 78 2.25 7.13 5.62
N GLY A 79 3.57 7.19 5.62
CA GLY A 79 4.44 6.10 5.16
C GLY A 79 5.89 6.33 5.53
N LYS A 80 6.77 5.43 5.08
CA LYS A 80 8.21 5.56 5.28
C LYS A 80 8.95 5.46 3.96
N ILE A 81 9.87 6.40 3.75
CA ILE A 81 10.67 6.53 2.53
C ILE A 81 12.16 6.60 2.84
N GLY A 82 12.99 6.31 1.86
CA GLY A 82 14.41 6.58 1.90
C GLY A 82 14.72 8.06 1.68
N SER A 83 15.91 8.48 2.11
CA SER A 83 16.46 9.82 1.84
C SER A 83 17.14 9.85 0.46
N ASP A 84 16.41 9.43 -0.58
CA ASP A 84 16.88 9.35 -1.97
C ASP A 84 15.95 10.13 -2.93
N SER A 85 16.39 10.27 -4.18
CA SER A 85 15.61 10.99 -5.21
C SER A 85 14.24 10.37 -5.51
N VAL A 86 14.05 9.07 -5.22
CA VAL A 86 12.77 8.36 -5.39
C VAL A 86 11.81 8.79 -4.28
N GLY A 87 12.29 8.88 -3.04
CA GLY A 87 11.50 9.38 -1.90
C GLY A 87 11.13 10.87 -2.06
N GLU A 88 12.07 11.68 -2.52
CA GLU A 88 11.81 13.10 -2.83
C GLU A 88 10.74 13.25 -3.92
N TYR A 89 10.87 12.48 -5.01
CA TYR A 89 9.86 12.45 -6.07
C TYR A 89 8.48 12.06 -5.55
N TYR A 90 8.41 11.01 -4.71
CA TYR A 90 7.14 10.54 -4.15
C TYR A 90 6.47 11.61 -3.28
N GLU A 91 7.24 12.25 -2.40
CA GLU A 91 6.73 13.32 -1.54
C GLU A 91 6.22 14.52 -2.35
N GLU A 92 6.98 14.97 -3.35
CA GLU A 92 6.56 16.07 -4.22
C GLU A 92 5.32 15.74 -5.06
N ALA A 93 5.24 14.51 -5.57
CA ALA A 93 4.11 14.07 -6.36
C ALA A 93 2.81 14.03 -5.54
N LEU A 94 2.86 13.64 -4.27
CA LEU A 94 1.71 13.72 -3.38
C LEU A 94 1.29 15.17 -3.11
N LYS A 95 2.26 16.05 -2.83
CA LYS A 95 1.98 17.49 -2.66
C LYS A 95 1.28 18.09 -3.88
N LYS A 96 1.76 17.78 -5.08
CA LYS A 96 1.16 18.20 -6.36
C LYS A 96 -0.26 17.65 -6.56
N ALA A 97 -0.55 16.47 -6.00
CA ALA A 97 -1.88 15.86 -6.01
C ALA A 97 -2.80 16.35 -4.88
N ASN A 98 -2.40 17.38 -4.11
CA ASN A 98 -3.12 17.89 -2.93
C ASN A 98 -3.32 16.84 -1.83
N VAL A 99 -2.40 15.89 -1.70
CA VAL A 99 -2.33 14.94 -0.59
C VAL A 99 -1.24 15.42 0.37
N SER A 100 -1.57 15.62 1.65
CA SER A 100 -0.60 16.03 2.67
C SER A 100 0.31 14.85 3.04
N PRO A 101 1.63 14.90 2.75
CA PRO A 101 2.52 13.79 3.07
C PRO A 101 3.03 13.87 4.51
N TYR A 102 3.06 12.73 5.20
CA TYR A 102 3.63 12.54 6.53
C TYR A 102 4.62 11.36 6.46
N PHE A 103 5.87 11.67 6.12
CA PHE A 103 6.88 10.63 5.94
C PHE A 103 7.88 10.55 7.08
N ALA A 104 8.02 9.35 7.63
CA ALA A 104 9.26 8.96 8.30
C ALA A 104 10.35 8.77 7.23
N LYS A 105 11.55 9.28 7.48
CA LYS A 105 12.68 9.19 6.56
C LYS A 105 13.82 8.42 7.20
N THR A 106 14.48 7.59 6.40
CA THR A 106 15.66 6.83 6.82
C THR A 106 16.68 6.78 5.70
N ASP A 107 17.92 6.44 6.03
CA ASP A 107 18.92 6.14 5.01
C ASP A 107 18.53 4.91 4.23
N GLY A 108 18.75 4.95 2.90
CA GLY A 108 18.46 3.82 2.02
C GLY A 108 17.64 4.21 0.80
N ILE A 109 17.23 3.19 0.04
CA ILE A 109 16.53 3.34 -1.22
C ILE A 109 15.03 3.18 -0.98
N SER A 110 14.26 4.15 -1.41
CA SER A 110 12.79 4.12 -1.33
C SER A 110 12.17 2.97 -2.11
N GLY A 111 11.02 2.52 -1.66
CA GLY A 111 10.27 1.44 -2.28
C GLY A 111 9.81 1.76 -3.71
N SER A 112 9.79 0.74 -4.55
CA SER A 112 9.30 0.85 -5.92
C SER A 112 8.69 -0.46 -6.42
N CYS A 113 7.65 -0.35 -7.23
CA CYS A 113 7.11 -1.44 -8.02
C CYS A 113 7.53 -1.21 -9.47
N THR A 114 8.38 -2.06 -10.01
CA THR A 114 8.79 -1.98 -11.41
C THR A 114 7.92 -2.89 -12.25
N VAL A 115 7.18 -2.30 -13.18
CA VAL A 115 6.34 -2.99 -14.16
C VAL A 115 7.15 -3.11 -15.46
N LEU A 116 7.61 -4.31 -15.75
CA LEU A 116 8.35 -4.66 -16.95
C LEU A 116 7.35 -5.12 -18.02
N ILE A 117 7.25 -4.38 -19.11
CA ILE A 117 6.32 -4.67 -20.20
C ILE A 117 7.11 -5.35 -21.32
N SER A 118 6.89 -6.65 -21.50
CA SER A 118 7.49 -7.45 -22.55
C SER A 118 7.04 -7.00 -23.95
N PRO A 119 7.76 -7.36 -25.04
CA PRO A 119 7.39 -6.99 -26.41
C PRO A 119 6.00 -7.48 -26.85
N ASP A 120 5.49 -8.55 -26.26
CA ASP A 120 4.15 -9.08 -26.50
C ASP A 120 3.06 -8.41 -25.64
N GLY A 121 3.43 -7.43 -24.79
CA GLY A 121 2.53 -6.68 -23.91
C GLY A 121 2.30 -7.33 -22.54
N GLU A 122 2.91 -8.51 -22.25
CA GLU A 122 2.83 -9.14 -20.93
C GLU A 122 3.50 -8.27 -19.87
N ARG A 123 2.91 -8.22 -18.67
CA ARG A 123 3.40 -7.40 -17.55
C ARG A 123 3.98 -8.29 -16.47
N THR A 124 5.25 -8.05 -16.17
CA THR A 124 5.94 -8.69 -15.04
C THR A 124 6.26 -7.62 -14.01
N MET A 125 5.94 -7.86 -12.74
CA MET A 125 6.13 -6.88 -11.69
C MET A 125 7.15 -7.35 -10.66
N GLY A 126 8.14 -6.49 -10.40
CA GLY A 126 9.12 -6.68 -9.35
C GLY A 126 8.93 -5.58 -8.28
N THR A 127 8.50 -5.96 -7.08
CA THR A 127 8.25 -5.02 -6.00
C THR A 127 9.37 -5.06 -4.96
N PHE A 128 10.10 -3.96 -4.85
CA PHE A 128 11.06 -3.69 -3.79
C PHE A 128 10.43 -2.74 -2.76
N LEU A 129 10.19 -3.22 -1.55
CA LEU A 129 9.50 -2.42 -0.52
C LEU A 129 10.38 -1.32 0.11
N GLY A 130 11.71 -1.46 0.03
CA GLY A 130 12.62 -0.53 0.70
C GLY A 130 12.33 -0.42 2.20
N PRO A 131 12.35 0.79 2.77
CA PRO A 131 12.05 1.02 4.18
C PRO A 131 10.56 1.03 4.52
N ALA A 132 9.64 0.99 3.54
CA ALA A 132 8.21 1.16 3.78
C ALA A 132 7.64 0.25 4.89
N PRO A 133 7.97 -1.07 4.96
CA PRO A 133 7.44 -1.94 6.02
C PRO A 133 8.10 -1.75 7.38
N THR A 134 9.11 -0.90 7.51
CA THR A 134 9.84 -0.64 8.77
C THR A 134 9.30 0.57 9.53
N ILE A 135 8.17 1.13 9.11
CA ILE A 135 7.49 2.17 9.87
C ILE A 135 7.05 1.62 11.23
N THR A 136 7.23 2.44 12.28
CA THR A 136 6.92 2.04 13.66
C THR A 136 5.74 2.83 14.21
N PRO A 137 5.06 2.33 15.26
CA PRO A 137 3.97 3.06 15.90
C PRO A 137 4.35 4.45 16.42
N ASP A 138 5.61 4.63 16.84
CA ASP A 138 6.10 5.92 17.37
C ASP A 138 6.28 6.98 16.29
N GLU A 139 6.45 6.55 15.04
CA GLU A 139 6.51 7.46 13.88
C GLU A 139 5.12 7.98 13.46
N ILE A 140 4.03 7.46 14.07
CA ILE A 140 2.66 7.91 13.84
C ILE A 140 2.17 8.69 15.06
N THR A 141 2.17 10.02 14.96
CA THR A 141 1.81 10.90 16.07
C THR A 141 0.32 11.20 16.11
N GLU A 142 -0.22 11.49 17.30
CA GLU A 142 -1.61 11.95 17.47
C GLU A 142 -1.87 13.26 16.70
N GLU A 143 -0.86 14.12 16.55
CA GLU A 143 -0.94 15.37 15.78
C GLU A 143 -1.24 15.11 14.30
N MET A 144 -0.58 14.12 13.68
CA MET A 144 -0.85 13.73 12.29
C MET A 144 -2.30 13.31 12.10
N LEU A 145 -2.86 12.57 13.06
CA LEU A 145 -4.21 12.00 12.99
C LEU A 145 -5.29 13.05 13.29
N SER A 146 -5.03 13.97 14.21
CA SER A 146 -6.04 14.93 14.75
C SER A 146 -6.69 15.85 13.70
N ALA A 147 -6.02 16.03 12.54
CA ALA A 147 -6.54 16.86 11.44
C ALA A 147 -7.56 16.13 10.56
N TYR A 148 -7.85 14.85 10.83
CA TYR A 148 -8.66 13.96 10.00
C TYR A 148 -9.82 13.35 10.78
N GLN A 149 -10.76 12.76 10.06
CA GLN A 149 -11.97 12.11 10.60
C GLN A 149 -11.93 10.60 10.41
N CYS A 150 -11.07 10.12 9.51
CA CYS A 150 -10.91 8.71 9.19
C CYS A 150 -9.43 8.40 8.94
N ILE A 151 -9.00 7.23 9.40
CA ILE A 151 -7.77 6.60 8.94
C ILE A 151 -8.11 5.42 8.03
N TYR A 152 -7.41 5.31 6.88
CA TYR A 152 -7.53 4.22 5.93
C TYR A 152 -6.23 3.42 5.92
N ILE A 153 -6.29 2.12 6.24
CA ILE A 153 -5.13 1.25 6.42
C ILE A 153 -5.19 0.10 5.40
N GLU A 154 -4.06 -0.20 4.74
CA GLU A 154 -3.98 -1.36 3.84
C GLU A 154 -3.63 -2.65 4.58
N GLY A 155 -4.21 -3.76 4.15
CA GLY A 155 -3.98 -5.08 4.72
C GLY A 155 -2.54 -5.57 4.57
N TYR A 156 -1.77 -5.08 3.61
CA TYR A 156 -0.34 -5.40 3.48
C TYR A 156 0.48 -5.02 4.72
N LEU A 157 -0.02 -4.11 5.57
CA LEU A 157 0.63 -3.74 6.83
C LEU A 157 0.34 -4.69 7.98
N LEU A 158 -0.55 -5.68 7.83
CA LEU A 158 -0.83 -6.70 8.86
C LEU A 158 0.40 -7.53 9.24
N VAL A 159 1.42 -7.55 8.38
CA VAL A 159 2.74 -8.14 8.70
C VAL A 159 3.40 -7.48 9.93
N ASN A 160 3.00 -6.26 10.28
CA ASN A 160 3.42 -5.55 11.47
C ASN A 160 2.19 -5.31 12.37
N GLU A 161 1.83 -6.36 13.12
CA GLU A 161 0.65 -6.35 14.00
C GLU A 161 0.67 -5.20 15.00
N GLU A 162 1.85 -4.93 15.62
CA GLU A 162 2.01 -3.86 16.61
C GLU A 162 1.68 -2.49 15.99
N LEU A 163 2.18 -2.23 14.78
CA LEU A 163 1.89 -1.00 14.04
C LEU A 163 0.38 -0.81 13.83
N VAL A 164 -0.28 -1.87 13.32
CA VAL A 164 -1.70 -1.80 12.95
C VAL A 164 -2.56 -1.61 14.19
N ARG A 165 -2.38 -2.46 15.23
CA ARG A 165 -3.16 -2.36 16.47
C ARG A 165 -2.95 -1.01 17.16
N THR A 166 -1.71 -0.58 17.34
CA THR A 166 -1.41 0.69 18.02
C THR A 166 -1.98 1.89 17.24
N THR A 167 -1.91 1.85 15.92
CA THR A 167 -2.47 2.94 15.08
C THR A 167 -3.99 2.97 15.18
N MET A 168 -4.67 1.82 15.12
CA MET A 168 -6.13 1.74 15.29
C MET A 168 -6.55 2.24 16.68
N GLN A 169 -5.83 1.87 17.75
CA GLN A 169 -6.07 2.35 19.11
C GLN A 169 -5.92 3.88 19.22
N LYS A 170 -4.85 4.45 18.65
CA LYS A 170 -4.66 5.91 18.59
C LYS A 170 -5.82 6.59 17.86
N ALA A 171 -6.22 6.04 16.71
CA ALA A 171 -7.34 6.58 15.92
C ALA A 171 -8.66 6.57 16.71
N LYS A 172 -9.01 5.44 17.32
CA LYS A 172 -10.24 5.33 18.14
C LYS A 172 -10.21 6.28 19.35
N LYS A 173 -9.07 6.41 20.03
CA LYS A 173 -8.89 7.37 21.14
C LYS A 173 -9.16 8.82 20.70
N LEU A 174 -8.79 9.17 19.48
CA LEU A 174 -9.02 10.49 18.90
C LEU A 174 -10.41 10.65 18.24
N GLY A 175 -11.23 9.59 18.24
CA GLY A 175 -12.58 9.60 17.65
C GLY A 175 -12.60 9.49 16.12
N LEU A 176 -11.51 9.02 15.49
CA LEU A 176 -11.49 8.76 14.07
C LEU A 176 -12.26 7.46 13.75
N LYS A 177 -12.87 7.43 12.56
CA LYS A 177 -13.29 6.18 11.94
C LYS A 177 -12.06 5.43 11.46
N VAL A 178 -12.08 4.11 11.56
CA VAL A 178 -11.04 3.22 11.03
C VAL A 178 -11.58 2.48 9.82
N ALA A 179 -10.95 2.69 8.67
CA ALA A 179 -11.21 1.97 7.45
C ALA A 179 -10.04 1.00 7.18
N LEU A 180 -10.35 -0.26 6.92
CA LEU A 180 -9.38 -1.30 6.60
C LEU A 180 -9.69 -1.87 5.22
N ASP A 181 -8.67 -1.99 4.37
CA ASP A 181 -8.71 -2.71 3.12
C ASP A 181 -8.03 -4.08 3.31
N LEU A 182 -8.70 -5.17 2.97
CA LEU A 182 -8.13 -6.53 3.08
C LEU A 182 -7.00 -6.78 2.08
N SER A 183 -6.91 -5.98 1.03
CA SER A 183 -5.81 -5.86 0.05
C SER A 183 -5.53 -7.09 -0.81
N ASN A 184 -5.51 -8.31 -0.26
CA ASN A 184 -5.23 -9.54 -0.98
C ASN A 184 -5.68 -10.78 -0.20
N PHE A 185 -6.27 -11.77 -0.87
CA PHE A 185 -6.74 -13.01 -0.24
C PHE A 185 -5.63 -13.82 0.46
N ASN A 186 -4.37 -13.75 -0.02
CA ASN A 186 -3.24 -14.41 0.66
C ASN A 186 -2.93 -13.73 1.99
N ILE A 187 -3.04 -12.40 2.07
CA ILE A 187 -2.90 -11.62 3.30
C ILE A 187 -4.02 -12.01 4.28
N VAL A 188 -5.25 -12.09 3.79
CA VAL A 188 -6.40 -12.52 4.61
C VAL A 188 -6.16 -13.90 5.22
N ASN A 189 -5.72 -14.87 4.40
CA ASN A 189 -5.43 -16.22 4.89
C ASN A 189 -4.28 -16.26 5.90
N ALA A 190 -3.21 -15.49 5.64
CA ALA A 190 -2.02 -15.47 6.51
C ALA A 190 -2.30 -14.82 7.88
N PHE A 191 -3.15 -13.80 7.92
CA PHE A 191 -3.43 -12.98 9.09
C PHE A 191 -4.86 -13.13 9.62
N ARG A 192 -5.53 -14.26 9.30
CA ARG A 192 -6.91 -14.51 9.67
C ARG A 192 -7.18 -14.27 11.16
N GLY A 193 -6.37 -14.83 12.06
CA GLY A 193 -6.57 -14.67 13.50
C GLY A 193 -6.45 -13.22 13.97
N LEU A 194 -5.52 -12.45 13.38
CA LEU A 194 -5.40 -11.02 13.67
C LEU A 194 -6.64 -10.24 13.17
N LEU A 195 -7.13 -10.57 11.97
CA LEU A 195 -8.33 -9.95 11.41
C LEU A 195 -9.58 -10.25 12.23
N ASP A 196 -9.73 -11.48 12.72
CA ASP A 196 -10.85 -11.89 13.60
C ASP A 196 -10.88 -11.07 14.90
N ASP A 197 -9.72 -10.61 15.38
CA ASP A 197 -9.61 -9.76 16.57
C ASP A 197 -9.87 -8.28 16.25
N ILE A 198 -9.17 -7.72 15.25
CA ILE A 198 -9.15 -6.27 15.03
C ILE A 198 -10.39 -5.73 14.32
N ILE A 199 -11.04 -6.53 13.45
CA ILE A 199 -12.22 -6.07 12.72
C ILE A 199 -13.34 -5.69 13.68
N PRO A 200 -13.83 -6.58 14.56
CA PRO A 200 -14.93 -6.24 15.45
C PRO A 200 -14.55 -5.20 16.53
N GLU A 201 -13.26 -5.07 16.85
CA GLU A 201 -12.81 -4.16 17.93
C GLU A 201 -12.59 -2.73 17.44
N TYR A 202 -12.04 -2.54 16.22
CA TYR A 202 -11.57 -1.23 15.76
C TYR A 202 -12.18 -0.76 14.45
N VAL A 203 -12.55 -1.67 13.53
CA VAL A 203 -12.88 -1.31 12.15
C VAL A 203 -14.31 -0.81 12.03
N ASP A 204 -14.48 0.37 11.48
CA ASP A 204 -15.81 0.96 11.18
C ASP A 204 -16.19 0.72 9.70
N ILE A 205 -15.20 0.68 8.81
CA ILE A 205 -15.40 0.53 7.35
C ILE A 205 -14.46 -0.55 6.84
N LEU A 206 -14.99 -1.57 6.19
CA LEU A 206 -14.20 -2.67 5.64
C LEU A 206 -14.30 -2.68 4.11
N PHE A 207 -13.15 -2.68 3.44
CA PHE A 207 -13.07 -2.86 2.00
C PHE A 207 -12.55 -4.25 1.68
N SER A 208 -13.25 -4.94 0.79
CA SER A 208 -12.84 -6.25 0.28
C SER A 208 -13.38 -6.47 -1.11
N ASN A 209 -12.63 -7.20 -1.93
CA ASN A 209 -13.16 -7.81 -3.12
C ASN A 209 -13.76 -9.20 -2.82
N GLU A 210 -14.35 -9.83 -3.83
CA GLU A 210 -15.02 -11.13 -3.71
C GLU A 210 -14.09 -12.23 -3.18
N SER A 211 -12.83 -12.27 -3.66
CA SER A 211 -11.84 -13.28 -3.27
C SER A 211 -11.36 -13.09 -1.82
N GLU A 212 -11.22 -11.86 -1.39
CA GLU A 212 -10.85 -11.50 -0.02
C GLU A 212 -11.99 -11.79 0.95
N ALA A 213 -13.21 -11.42 0.58
CA ALA A 213 -14.41 -11.71 1.37
C ALA A 213 -14.63 -13.24 1.51
N GLU A 214 -14.43 -14.01 0.42
CA GLU A 214 -14.49 -15.47 0.45
C GLU A 214 -13.38 -16.06 1.34
N ALA A 215 -12.15 -15.55 1.23
CA ALA A 215 -11.04 -15.99 2.07
C ALA A 215 -11.28 -15.72 3.56
N PHE A 216 -11.92 -14.59 3.90
CA PHE A 216 -12.21 -14.23 5.28
C PHE A 216 -13.43 -14.96 5.84
N THR A 217 -14.51 -15.14 5.09
CA THR A 217 -15.78 -15.69 5.61
C THR A 217 -15.96 -17.17 5.29
N GLY A 218 -15.29 -17.69 4.26
CA GLY A 218 -15.58 -19.02 3.68
C GLY A 218 -16.85 -19.06 2.83
N LEU A 219 -17.48 -17.90 2.58
CA LEU A 219 -18.78 -17.79 1.89
C LEU A 219 -18.60 -17.06 0.55
N LYS A 220 -19.52 -17.27 -0.38
CA LYS A 220 -19.55 -16.52 -1.65
C LYS A 220 -19.91 -15.05 -1.42
N ALA A 221 -19.48 -14.17 -2.31
CA ALA A 221 -19.55 -12.72 -2.18
C ALA A 221 -20.88 -12.20 -1.60
N HIS A 222 -22.02 -12.63 -2.13
CA HIS A 222 -23.32 -12.16 -1.68
C HIS A 222 -23.69 -12.57 -0.23
N GLU A 223 -23.21 -13.72 0.21
CA GLU A 223 -23.40 -14.19 1.59
C GLU A 223 -22.34 -13.60 2.52
N ALA A 224 -21.11 -13.45 2.01
CA ALA A 224 -19.99 -12.84 2.73
C ALA A 224 -20.32 -11.42 3.16
N VAL A 225 -20.87 -10.58 2.26
CA VAL A 225 -21.26 -9.19 2.57
C VAL A 225 -22.23 -9.13 3.76
N LYS A 226 -23.19 -10.06 3.87
CA LYS A 226 -24.12 -10.06 5.00
C LYS A 226 -23.42 -10.29 6.32
N VAL A 227 -22.48 -11.26 6.36
CA VAL A 227 -21.70 -11.57 7.56
C VAL A 227 -20.76 -10.41 7.92
N LEU A 228 -20.12 -9.81 6.93
CA LEU A 228 -19.23 -8.67 7.16
C LEU A 228 -20.00 -7.43 7.63
N SER A 229 -21.18 -7.17 7.10
CA SER A 229 -22.02 -6.02 7.50
C SER A 229 -22.58 -6.14 8.94
N GLU A 230 -22.52 -7.31 9.57
CA GLU A 230 -22.84 -7.48 10.98
C GLU A 230 -21.65 -7.11 11.91
N GLN A 231 -20.44 -7.02 11.36
CA GLN A 231 -19.22 -6.75 12.14
C GLN A 231 -18.75 -5.29 12.07
N VAL A 232 -19.12 -4.57 11.02
CA VAL A 232 -18.68 -3.20 10.77
C VAL A 232 -19.88 -2.32 10.37
N GLU A 233 -19.72 -0.99 10.45
CA GLU A 233 -20.79 -0.05 10.04
C GLU A 233 -21.02 -0.05 8.53
N ILE A 234 -19.95 -0.26 7.74
CA ILE A 234 -19.98 -0.26 6.28
C ILE A 234 -19.05 -1.36 5.75
N SER A 235 -19.56 -2.24 4.91
CA SER A 235 -18.78 -3.28 4.21
C SER A 235 -19.21 -3.42 2.76
#